data_e834888f659c8d918c65ec63e0013b94
#
_entry.id   e834888f659c8d918c65ec63e0013b94
#
_cell.length_a   1.000
_cell.length_b   1.000
_cell.length_c   1.000
_cell.angle_alpha   90.00
_cell.angle_beta   90.00
_cell.angle_gamma   90.00
#
_symmetry.space_group_name_H-M   'P 1'
#
loop_
_entity.id
_entity.type
_entity.pdbx_description
1 polymer ?
#
loop_
_entity_poly.entity_id
_entity_poly.type
_entity_poly.pdbx_seq_one_letter_code
_entity_poly.pdbx_strand_id
1 'polypeptide(L)'
;MLAALLAGGVGASAVDPIRSGLDRFAPLSGDVWDTATASVPGTVTTPYGEATVRYDDEGVPTVAADDEASLYFAVGYVHAADRLFQMDLIRRRMRGTLAAAVGQQVESDIFHRRMDFAAAAQANWDLLDGTPTGDAVEAHTAGVNAYRERQPLPLEFQLLGYEPDPWTPVDSMLIEKQISWGLTGDFSTLRRAAIADALGAEAAERIDPRRLDHDSPILRSASANSGESTTEGSLG
;
A
#
# COMPACT_ATOMS: atom_id res chain seq x y z
N MET A 1 -25.34 -33.11 -1.84
CA MET A 1 -25.96 -32.64 -3.07
C MET A 1 -24.95 -32.25 -4.16
N LEU A 2 -23.67 -32.00 -3.85
CA LEU A 2 -22.60 -31.70 -4.82
C LEU A 2 -22.09 -32.95 -5.58
N ALA A 3 -22.16 -34.14 -4.97
CA ALA A 3 -21.71 -35.39 -5.55
C ALA A 3 -22.62 -35.97 -6.67
N ALA A 4 -23.87 -35.50 -6.76
CA ALA A 4 -24.86 -36.01 -7.73
C ALA A 4 -24.80 -35.31 -9.08
N LEU A 5 -24.10 -34.18 -9.22
CA LEU A 5 -23.93 -33.42 -10.48
C LEU A 5 -22.82 -33.99 -11.39
N LEU A 6 -22.01 -34.92 -10.89
CA LEU A 6 -20.89 -35.51 -11.63
C LEU A 6 -21.23 -36.77 -12.40
N ALA A 7 -22.48 -37.28 -12.32
CA ALA A 7 -22.90 -38.54 -12.96
C ALA A 7 -23.86 -38.39 -14.14
N GLY A 8 -24.26 -37.16 -14.53
CA GLY A 8 -25.13 -36.92 -15.67
C GLY A 8 -24.36 -36.39 -16.86
N GLY A 9 -24.22 -37.19 -17.92
CA GLY A 9 -23.53 -36.86 -19.15
C GLY A 9 -24.13 -35.64 -19.86
N VAL A 10 -23.49 -34.48 -19.68
CA VAL A 10 -23.65 -33.30 -20.51
C VAL A 10 -22.36 -33.11 -21.30
N GLY A 11 -22.47 -32.88 -22.60
CA GLY A 11 -21.37 -32.94 -23.56
C GLY A 11 -20.07 -32.24 -23.10
N ALA A 12 -18.95 -32.88 -23.36
CA ALA A 12 -17.60 -32.60 -22.89
C ALA A 12 -17.12 -31.15 -23.05
N SER A 13 -17.69 -30.38 -23.98
CA SER A 13 -17.19 -29.02 -24.30
C SER A 13 -17.65 -27.90 -23.33
N ALA A 14 -18.71 -28.10 -22.54
CA ALA A 14 -19.20 -27.08 -21.60
C ALA A 14 -18.72 -27.30 -20.16
N VAL A 15 -18.14 -28.45 -19.85
CA VAL A 15 -17.73 -28.85 -18.49
C VAL A 15 -16.23 -28.62 -18.26
N ASP A 16 -15.43 -28.53 -19.32
CA ASP A 16 -13.99 -28.40 -19.25
C ASP A 16 -13.51 -27.11 -18.50
N PRO A 17 -14.07 -25.91 -18.73
CA PRO A 17 -13.64 -24.75 -17.98
C PRO A 17 -14.04 -24.79 -16.48
N ILE A 18 -15.16 -25.46 -16.16
CA ILE A 18 -15.59 -25.63 -14.75
C ILE A 18 -14.73 -26.69 -14.05
N ARG A 19 -14.39 -27.78 -14.74
CA ARG A 19 -13.48 -28.79 -14.21
C ARG A 19 -12.09 -28.26 -14.01
N SER A 20 -11.50 -27.58 -14.99
CA SER A 20 -10.19 -26.97 -14.84
C SER A 20 -10.14 -25.94 -13.73
N GLY A 21 -11.25 -25.21 -13.48
CA GLY A 21 -11.38 -24.31 -12.35
C GLY A 21 -11.48 -25.01 -11.00
N LEU A 22 -12.17 -26.17 -10.94
CA LEU A 22 -12.32 -26.94 -9.69
C LEU A 22 -11.08 -27.79 -9.37
N ASP A 23 -10.34 -28.27 -10.37
CA ASP A 23 -9.11 -29.04 -10.18
C ASP A 23 -8.02 -28.23 -9.47
N ARG A 24 -8.03 -26.90 -9.61
CA ARG A 24 -7.15 -25.99 -8.88
C ARG A 24 -7.35 -26.03 -7.37
N PHE A 25 -8.56 -26.32 -6.93
CA PHE A 25 -8.94 -26.45 -5.52
C PHE A 25 -8.89 -27.89 -4.99
N ALA A 26 -8.46 -28.84 -5.83
CA ALA A 26 -8.37 -30.23 -5.40
C ALA A 26 -7.38 -30.39 -4.23
N PRO A 27 -7.77 -31.02 -3.10
CA PRO A 27 -6.87 -31.24 -1.99
C PRO A 27 -5.64 -32.04 -2.45
N LEU A 28 -4.46 -31.59 -2.09
CA LEU A 28 -3.15 -32.22 -2.36
C LEU A 28 -2.64 -32.16 -3.82
N SER A 29 -3.39 -31.65 -4.79
CA SER A 29 -2.98 -31.62 -6.20
C SER A 29 -3.31 -30.31 -6.94
N GLY A 30 -4.03 -29.38 -6.32
CA GLY A 30 -4.37 -28.09 -6.93
C GLY A 30 -3.25 -27.06 -6.69
N ASP A 31 -2.93 -26.28 -7.74
CA ASP A 31 -1.92 -25.22 -7.72
C ASP A 31 -2.21 -24.09 -6.70
N VAL A 32 -3.47 -23.96 -6.28
CA VAL A 32 -3.87 -23.03 -5.21
C VAL A 32 -3.18 -23.31 -3.88
N TRP A 33 -2.95 -24.59 -3.55
CA TRP A 33 -2.30 -24.99 -2.30
C TRP A 33 -0.80 -24.75 -2.33
N ASP A 34 -0.18 -24.87 -3.51
CA ASP A 34 1.24 -24.56 -3.69
C ASP A 34 1.52 -23.07 -3.44
N THR A 35 0.58 -22.20 -3.84
CA THR A 35 0.66 -20.76 -3.56
C THR A 35 0.57 -20.44 -2.07
N ALA A 36 -0.30 -21.15 -1.34
CA ALA A 36 -0.47 -20.96 0.11
C ALA A 36 0.76 -21.41 0.94
N THR A 37 1.62 -22.23 0.35
CA THR A 37 2.85 -22.74 0.99
C THR A 37 4.12 -22.05 0.49
N ALA A 38 4.02 -21.11 -0.45
CA ALA A 38 5.17 -20.38 -0.97
C ALA A 38 5.88 -19.64 0.18
N SER A 39 7.19 -19.86 0.29
CA SER A 39 8.04 -19.21 1.29
C SER A 39 9.15 -18.42 0.60
N VAL A 40 9.58 -17.35 1.25
CA VAL A 40 10.76 -16.60 0.81
C VAL A 40 12.00 -17.44 1.10
N PRO A 41 12.93 -17.62 0.14
CA PRO A 41 14.18 -18.31 0.39
C PRO A 41 15.02 -17.55 1.42
N GLY A 42 15.80 -18.29 2.24
CA GLY A 42 16.69 -17.71 3.24
C GLY A 42 17.81 -16.82 2.65
N THR A 43 18.09 -16.96 1.34
CA THR A 43 18.98 -16.10 0.58
C THR A 43 18.28 -15.66 -0.70
N VAL A 44 18.26 -14.36 -0.95
CA VAL A 44 17.75 -13.75 -2.18
C VAL A 44 18.92 -13.28 -3.02
N THR A 45 19.09 -13.87 -4.20
CA THR A 45 20.07 -13.41 -5.18
C THR A 45 19.51 -12.19 -5.91
N THR A 46 20.24 -11.09 -5.87
CA THR A 46 19.87 -9.82 -6.48
C THR A 46 20.76 -9.53 -7.68
N PRO A 47 20.43 -8.59 -8.57
CA PRO A 47 21.34 -8.14 -9.62
C PRO A 47 22.61 -7.44 -9.09
N TYR A 48 22.64 -7.05 -7.83
CA TYR A 48 23.70 -6.27 -7.18
C TYR A 48 24.57 -7.12 -6.26
N GLY A 49 24.06 -8.27 -5.77
CA GLY A 49 24.74 -9.14 -4.82
C GLY A 49 23.76 -10.11 -4.17
N GLU A 50 24.00 -10.46 -2.91
CA GLU A 50 23.13 -11.36 -2.15
C GLU A 50 22.58 -10.66 -0.90
N ALA A 51 21.35 -11.01 -0.55
CA ALA A 51 20.73 -10.62 0.70
C ALA A 51 20.25 -11.84 1.47
N THR A 52 20.37 -11.81 2.77
CA THR A 52 19.86 -12.85 3.67
C THR A 52 18.51 -12.41 4.23
N VAL A 53 17.52 -13.32 4.20
CA VAL A 53 16.21 -13.11 4.80
C VAL A 53 15.98 -14.16 5.88
N ARG A 54 15.61 -13.73 7.07
CA ARG A 54 15.27 -14.62 8.21
C ARG A 54 13.96 -14.17 8.81
N TYR A 55 13.05 -15.13 9.03
CA TYR A 55 11.81 -14.88 9.75
C TYR A 55 11.98 -15.35 11.20
N ASP A 56 11.46 -14.58 12.14
CA ASP A 56 11.32 -15.01 13.53
C ASP A 56 10.09 -15.90 13.73
N ASP A 57 9.85 -16.32 14.98
CA ASP A 57 8.73 -17.20 15.32
C ASP A 57 7.35 -16.52 15.13
N GLU A 58 7.30 -15.20 15.11
CA GLU A 58 6.13 -14.37 14.82
C GLU A 58 5.93 -14.09 13.33
N GLY A 59 6.88 -14.56 12.47
CA GLY A 59 6.84 -14.34 11.03
C GLY A 59 7.29 -12.94 10.61
N VAL A 60 8.06 -12.23 11.43
CA VAL A 60 8.64 -10.93 11.07
C VAL A 60 9.97 -11.13 10.34
N PRO A 61 10.11 -10.63 9.09
CA PRO A 61 11.33 -10.77 8.32
C PRO A 61 12.41 -9.79 8.77
N THR A 62 13.62 -10.30 8.91
CA THR A 62 14.86 -9.52 9.02
C THR A 62 15.65 -9.69 7.73
N VAL A 63 15.97 -8.58 7.07
CA VAL A 63 16.74 -8.55 5.83
C VAL A 63 18.10 -7.94 6.10
N ALA A 64 19.19 -8.60 5.64
CA ALA A 64 20.56 -8.11 5.74
C ALA A 64 21.29 -8.27 4.39
N ALA A 65 22.03 -7.27 3.98
CA ALA A 65 22.86 -7.27 2.78
C ALA A 65 24.10 -6.39 3.01
N ASP A 66 25.13 -6.57 2.18
CA ASP A 66 26.38 -5.81 2.27
C ASP A 66 26.29 -4.43 1.58
N ASP A 67 25.27 -4.24 0.72
CA ASP A 67 25.03 -2.98 0.00
C ASP A 67 23.54 -2.60 0.00
N GLU A 68 23.27 -1.30 -0.16
CA GLU A 68 21.91 -0.75 -0.11
C GLU A 68 21.01 -1.26 -1.26
N ALA A 69 21.55 -1.44 -2.46
CA ALA A 69 20.75 -1.88 -3.60
C ALA A 69 20.28 -3.32 -3.41
N SER A 70 21.14 -4.22 -2.95
CA SER A 70 20.79 -5.59 -2.56
C SER A 70 19.76 -5.60 -1.42
N LEU A 71 19.94 -4.72 -0.41
CA LEU A 71 19.02 -4.60 0.72
C LEU A 71 17.62 -4.21 0.24
N TYR A 72 17.49 -3.12 -0.51
CA TYR A 72 16.18 -2.64 -0.97
C TYR A 72 15.52 -3.58 -1.98
N PHE A 73 16.31 -4.24 -2.84
CA PHE A 73 15.79 -5.29 -3.70
C PHE A 73 15.16 -6.44 -2.87
N ALA A 74 15.87 -6.94 -1.88
CA ALA A 74 15.37 -8.02 -1.04
C ALA A 74 14.16 -7.60 -0.21
N VAL A 75 14.12 -6.35 0.29
CA VAL A 75 12.93 -5.79 0.95
C VAL A 75 11.74 -5.76 0.00
N GLY A 76 11.92 -5.33 -1.25
CA GLY A 76 10.86 -5.35 -2.27
C GLY A 76 10.36 -6.76 -2.57
N TYR A 77 11.27 -7.73 -2.67
CA TYR A 77 10.94 -9.14 -2.86
C TYR A 77 10.10 -9.70 -1.70
N VAL A 78 10.50 -9.42 -0.45
CA VAL A 78 9.80 -9.83 0.77
C VAL A 78 8.43 -9.17 0.87
N HIS A 79 8.32 -7.87 0.59
CA HIS A 79 7.05 -7.16 0.57
C HIS A 79 6.07 -7.80 -0.43
N ALA A 80 6.56 -8.15 -1.62
CA ALA A 80 5.74 -8.82 -2.62
C ALA A 80 5.34 -10.24 -2.18
N ALA A 81 6.26 -11.00 -1.58
CA ALA A 81 5.96 -12.33 -1.07
C ALA A 81 4.83 -12.31 -0.02
N ASP A 82 4.87 -11.33 0.87
CA ASP A 82 3.92 -11.25 1.98
C ASP A 82 2.63 -10.51 1.60
N ARG A 83 2.67 -9.52 0.68
CA ARG A 83 1.60 -8.54 0.52
C ARG A 83 1.30 -8.10 -0.92
N LEU A 84 1.75 -8.82 -1.96
CA LEU A 84 1.60 -8.36 -3.37
C LEU A 84 0.16 -8.00 -3.72
N PHE A 85 -0.82 -8.80 -3.29
CA PHE A 85 -2.23 -8.52 -3.56
C PHE A 85 -2.70 -7.23 -2.86
N GLN A 86 -2.35 -7.05 -1.59
CA GLN A 86 -2.65 -5.82 -0.86
C GLN A 86 -2.00 -4.59 -1.51
N MET A 87 -0.74 -4.71 -1.94
CA MET A 87 -0.01 -3.66 -2.65
C MET A 87 -0.73 -3.29 -3.96
N ASP A 88 -1.16 -4.29 -4.74
CA ASP A 88 -1.89 -4.07 -6.00
C ASP A 88 -3.24 -3.38 -5.78
N LEU A 89 -4.00 -3.79 -4.77
CA LEU A 89 -5.26 -3.13 -4.43
C LEU A 89 -5.07 -1.66 -4.02
N ILE A 90 -4.04 -1.35 -3.24
CA ILE A 90 -3.75 0.03 -2.80
C ILE A 90 -3.37 0.89 -4.01
N ARG A 91 -2.43 0.44 -4.87
CA ARG A 91 -2.05 1.23 -6.05
C ARG A 91 -3.24 1.45 -6.98
N ARG A 92 -4.09 0.42 -7.21
CA ARG A 92 -5.31 0.55 -8.03
C ARG A 92 -6.29 1.54 -7.43
N ARG A 93 -6.49 1.48 -6.11
CA ARG A 93 -7.33 2.45 -5.41
C ARG A 93 -6.84 3.87 -5.60
N MET A 94 -5.56 4.12 -5.35
CA MET A 94 -4.97 5.45 -5.46
C MET A 94 -4.91 5.96 -6.91
N ARG A 95 -4.79 5.06 -7.90
CA ARG A 95 -4.93 5.41 -9.33
C ARG A 95 -6.38 5.62 -9.77
N GLY A 96 -7.36 5.21 -8.97
CA GLY A 96 -8.78 5.20 -9.36
C GLY A 96 -9.07 4.14 -10.44
N THR A 97 -8.52 2.94 -10.29
CA THR A 97 -8.71 1.78 -11.19
C THR A 97 -9.09 0.51 -10.45
N LEU A 98 -9.53 0.63 -9.20
CA LEU A 98 -9.85 -0.51 -8.34
C LEU A 98 -11.05 -1.30 -8.86
N ALA A 99 -12.04 -0.64 -9.44
CA ALA A 99 -13.24 -1.28 -9.99
C ALA A 99 -12.92 -2.27 -11.11
N ALA A 100 -11.82 -2.08 -11.83
CA ALA A 100 -11.38 -3.01 -12.88
C ALA A 100 -10.94 -4.37 -12.33
N ALA A 101 -10.46 -4.42 -11.09
CA ALA A 101 -10.00 -5.66 -10.43
C ALA A 101 -11.11 -6.31 -9.60
N VAL A 102 -11.85 -5.53 -8.79
CA VAL A 102 -12.79 -6.11 -7.80
C VAL A 102 -14.26 -5.71 -8.03
N GLY A 103 -14.57 -4.96 -9.10
CA GLY A 103 -15.92 -4.48 -9.37
C GLY A 103 -16.42 -3.46 -8.33
N GLN A 104 -17.64 -2.96 -8.49
CA GLN A 104 -18.42 -2.14 -7.52
C GLN A 104 -17.69 -0.96 -6.81
N GLN A 105 -16.50 -0.56 -7.27
CA GLN A 105 -15.68 0.50 -6.66
C GLN A 105 -15.62 1.78 -7.51
N VAL A 106 -16.59 1.99 -8.40
CA VAL A 106 -16.59 3.09 -9.38
C VAL A 106 -16.58 4.47 -8.69
N GLU A 107 -17.36 4.63 -7.60
CA GLU A 107 -17.38 5.91 -6.86
C GLU A 107 -16.03 6.20 -6.19
N SER A 108 -15.39 5.18 -5.62
CA SER A 108 -14.02 5.28 -5.10
C SER A 108 -13.04 5.69 -6.20
N ASP A 109 -13.13 5.06 -7.38
CA ASP A 109 -12.26 5.39 -8.50
C ASP A 109 -12.45 6.83 -8.98
N ILE A 110 -13.71 7.30 -9.09
CA ILE A 110 -14.02 8.69 -9.42
C ILE A 110 -13.42 9.65 -8.41
N PHE A 111 -13.57 9.35 -7.12
CA PHE A 111 -13.00 10.18 -6.04
C PHE A 111 -11.47 10.28 -6.16
N HIS A 112 -10.76 9.15 -6.25
CA HIS A 112 -9.29 9.14 -6.29
C HIS A 112 -8.74 9.79 -7.57
N ARG A 113 -9.44 9.67 -8.70
CA ARG A 113 -9.09 10.41 -9.93
C ARG A 113 -9.31 11.91 -9.80
N ARG A 114 -10.36 12.35 -9.11
CA ARG A 114 -10.60 13.79 -8.85
C ARG A 114 -9.58 14.40 -7.90
N MET A 115 -9.10 13.61 -6.93
CA MET A 115 -8.02 14.02 -6.02
C MET A 115 -6.65 14.03 -6.71
N ASP A 116 -6.55 13.40 -7.88
CA ASP A 116 -5.36 13.35 -8.73
C ASP A 116 -4.09 12.82 -8.04
N PHE A 117 -4.27 11.80 -7.19
CA PHE A 117 -3.15 11.16 -6.48
C PHE A 117 -2.10 10.59 -7.44
N ALA A 118 -2.51 10.14 -8.64
CA ALA A 118 -1.60 9.60 -9.62
C ALA A 118 -0.62 10.66 -10.15
N ALA A 119 -1.08 11.86 -10.44
CA ALA A 119 -0.20 12.97 -10.86
C ALA A 119 0.71 13.41 -9.71
N ALA A 120 0.19 13.47 -8.48
CA ALA A 120 1.00 13.79 -7.31
C ALA A 120 2.10 12.74 -7.04
N ALA A 121 1.79 11.44 -7.24
CA ALA A 121 2.76 10.36 -7.12
C ALA A 121 3.84 10.43 -8.22
N GLN A 122 3.43 10.73 -9.46
CA GLN A 122 4.38 10.93 -10.57
C GLN A 122 5.32 12.11 -10.27
N ALA A 123 4.78 13.26 -9.85
CA ALA A 123 5.60 14.43 -9.52
C ALA A 123 6.60 14.15 -8.37
N ASN A 124 6.22 13.32 -7.38
CA ASN A 124 7.16 12.88 -6.35
C ASN A 124 8.27 12.00 -6.93
N TRP A 125 7.91 11.08 -7.83
CA TRP A 125 8.91 10.25 -8.49
C TRP A 125 9.88 11.10 -9.32
N ASP A 126 9.38 12.05 -10.10
CA ASP A 126 10.20 12.95 -10.92
C ASP A 126 11.23 13.76 -10.10
N LEU A 127 10.97 14.00 -8.81
CA LEU A 127 11.90 14.66 -7.89
C LEU A 127 12.93 13.67 -7.31
N LEU A 128 12.65 12.39 -7.25
CA LEU A 128 13.51 11.36 -6.67
C LEU A 128 14.38 10.66 -7.71
N ASP A 129 13.92 10.62 -8.96
CA ASP A 129 14.63 9.98 -10.07
C ASP A 129 16.05 10.54 -10.20
N GLY A 130 17.04 9.64 -10.32
CA GLY A 130 18.45 9.99 -10.36
C GLY A 130 19.06 10.45 -9.03
N THR A 131 18.36 10.29 -7.91
CA THR A 131 18.90 10.52 -6.55
C THR A 131 19.18 9.19 -5.84
N PRO A 132 20.01 9.16 -4.80
CA PRO A 132 20.22 7.93 -4.01
C PRO A 132 18.93 7.32 -3.44
N THR A 133 17.94 8.15 -3.11
CA THR A 133 16.60 7.68 -2.69
C THR A 133 15.86 7.06 -3.87
N GLY A 134 15.96 7.65 -5.06
CA GLY A 134 15.40 7.08 -6.28
C GLY A 134 16.01 5.71 -6.61
N ASP A 135 17.34 5.57 -6.50
CA ASP A 135 18.04 4.30 -6.70
C ASP A 135 17.50 3.20 -5.75
N ALA A 136 17.25 3.55 -4.49
CA ALA A 136 16.65 2.63 -3.51
C ALA A 136 15.22 2.21 -3.88
N VAL A 137 14.39 3.15 -4.38
CA VAL A 137 13.03 2.86 -4.86
C VAL A 137 13.07 1.99 -6.12
N GLU A 138 14.02 2.21 -7.03
CA GLU A 138 14.21 1.36 -8.21
C GLU A 138 14.63 -0.06 -7.82
N ALA A 139 15.59 -0.20 -6.90
CA ALA A 139 16.00 -1.50 -6.40
C ALA A 139 14.83 -2.26 -5.72
N HIS A 140 14.04 -1.58 -4.90
CA HIS A 140 12.81 -2.12 -4.31
C HIS A 140 11.82 -2.57 -5.40
N THR A 141 11.58 -1.72 -6.39
CA THR A 141 10.71 -2.01 -7.54
C THR A 141 11.15 -3.27 -8.30
N ALA A 142 12.46 -3.39 -8.54
CA ALA A 142 13.03 -4.57 -9.17
C ALA A 142 12.82 -5.84 -8.33
N GLY A 143 12.91 -5.74 -7.00
CA GLY A 143 12.63 -6.83 -6.07
C GLY A 143 11.19 -7.30 -6.10
N VAL A 144 10.23 -6.37 -6.09
CA VAL A 144 8.79 -6.68 -6.23
C VAL A 144 8.51 -7.42 -7.54
N ASN A 145 9.07 -6.93 -8.66
CA ASN A 145 8.90 -7.55 -9.96
C ASN A 145 9.58 -8.92 -10.05
N ALA A 146 10.75 -9.09 -9.43
CA ALA A 146 11.43 -10.37 -9.41
C ALA A 146 10.61 -11.46 -8.67
N TYR A 147 9.92 -11.11 -7.59
CA TYR A 147 8.98 -12.02 -6.95
C TYR A 147 7.81 -12.36 -7.89
N ARG A 148 7.15 -11.33 -8.43
CA ARG A 148 5.99 -11.47 -9.32
C ARG A 148 6.28 -12.37 -10.53
N GLU A 149 7.51 -12.34 -11.07
CA GLU A 149 7.91 -13.10 -12.27
C GLU A 149 8.36 -14.53 -11.94
N ARG A 150 8.92 -14.76 -10.76
CA ARG A 150 9.59 -16.03 -10.42
C ARG A 150 8.77 -16.93 -9.51
N GLN A 151 7.73 -16.39 -8.87
CA GLN A 151 6.92 -17.11 -7.90
C GLN A 151 5.46 -17.21 -8.36
N PRO A 152 4.73 -18.23 -7.92
CA PRO A 152 3.29 -18.29 -8.10
C PRO A 152 2.62 -17.04 -7.54
N LEU A 153 1.66 -16.48 -8.29
CA LEU A 153 0.88 -15.33 -7.79
C LEU A 153 0.05 -15.72 -6.57
N PRO A 154 -0.12 -14.81 -5.60
CA PRO A 154 -1.03 -14.98 -4.48
C PRO A 154 -2.42 -15.49 -4.90
N LEU A 155 -3.03 -16.29 -4.05
CA LEU A 155 -4.31 -16.95 -4.29
C LEU A 155 -5.41 -15.99 -4.74
N GLU A 156 -5.43 -14.79 -4.21
CA GLU A 156 -6.43 -13.77 -4.50
C GLU A 156 -6.46 -13.39 -5.98
N PHE A 157 -5.32 -13.31 -6.65
CA PHE A 157 -5.26 -13.04 -8.09
C PHE A 157 -5.89 -14.17 -8.90
N GLN A 158 -5.66 -15.41 -8.49
CA GLN A 158 -6.24 -16.58 -9.14
C GLN A 158 -7.76 -16.62 -8.94
N LEU A 159 -8.25 -16.30 -7.74
CA LEU A 159 -9.68 -16.25 -7.43
C LEU A 159 -10.41 -15.16 -8.20
N LEU A 160 -9.77 -13.99 -8.37
CA LEU A 160 -10.34 -12.86 -9.11
C LEU A 160 -10.11 -12.96 -10.62
N GLY A 161 -9.26 -13.87 -11.07
CA GLY A 161 -9.02 -14.15 -12.49
C GLY A 161 -8.28 -13.03 -13.23
N TYR A 162 -7.35 -12.31 -12.56
CA TYR A 162 -6.50 -11.32 -13.20
C TYR A 162 -5.04 -11.43 -12.75
N GLU A 163 -4.13 -10.86 -13.53
CA GLU A 163 -2.73 -10.74 -13.19
C GLU A 163 -2.40 -9.28 -12.89
N PRO A 164 -1.55 -9.00 -11.87
CA PRO A 164 -1.11 -7.64 -11.59
C PRO A 164 -0.15 -7.14 -12.68
N ASP A 165 -0.30 -5.89 -13.08
CA ASP A 165 0.70 -5.22 -13.92
C ASP A 165 2.06 -5.17 -13.21
N PRO A 166 3.19 -5.04 -13.95
CA PRO A 166 4.49 -4.78 -13.34
C PRO A 166 4.44 -3.60 -12.37
N TRP A 167 5.18 -3.73 -11.27
CA TRP A 167 5.34 -2.64 -10.31
C TRP A 167 6.24 -1.57 -10.88
N THR A 168 5.91 -0.32 -10.65
CA THR A 168 6.72 0.85 -11.06
C THR A 168 7.12 1.67 -9.84
N PRO A 169 8.18 2.51 -9.91
CA PRO A 169 8.52 3.43 -8.83
C PRO A 169 7.34 4.33 -8.41
N VAL A 170 6.52 4.76 -9.37
CA VAL A 170 5.30 5.55 -9.11
C VAL A 170 4.30 4.79 -8.24
N ASP A 171 4.24 3.46 -8.33
CA ASP A 171 3.37 2.65 -7.48
C ASP A 171 3.79 2.72 -6.01
N SER A 172 5.09 2.76 -5.74
CA SER A 172 5.62 3.01 -4.38
C SER A 172 5.23 4.39 -3.87
N MET A 173 5.26 5.42 -4.73
CA MET A 173 4.77 6.76 -4.38
C MET A 173 3.25 6.78 -4.13
N LEU A 174 2.47 5.94 -4.81
CA LEU A 174 1.04 5.80 -4.53
C LEU A 174 0.76 5.20 -3.14
N ILE A 175 1.59 4.24 -2.69
CA ILE A 175 1.50 3.73 -1.31
C ILE A 175 1.78 4.86 -0.30
N GLU A 176 2.79 5.69 -0.54
CA GLU A 176 3.09 6.86 0.29
C GLU A 176 1.88 7.82 0.33
N LYS A 177 1.26 8.14 -0.83
CA LYS A 177 0.05 8.98 -0.87
C LYS A 177 -1.11 8.37 -0.09
N GLN A 178 -1.30 7.06 -0.13
CA GLN A 178 -2.32 6.39 0.67
C GLN A 178 -2.10 6.61 2.18
N ILE A 179 -0.86 6.48 2.65
CA ILE A 179 -0.52 6.70 4.06
C ILE A 179 -0.77 8.17 4.44
N SER A 180 -0.22 9.09 3.66
CA SER A 180 -0.37 10.54 3.88
C SER A 180 -1.85 10.95 3.91
N TRP A 181 -2.65 10.48 2.95
CA TRP A 181 -4.08 10.73 2.90
C TRP A 181 -4.82 10.14 4.11
N GLY A 182 -4.50 8.90 4.49
CA GLY A 182 -5.10 8.23 5.65
C GLY A 182 -4.84 8.96 6.98
N LEU A 183 -3.70 9.65 7.10
CA LEU A 183 -3.35 10.40 8.30
C LEU A 183 -3.91 11.84 8.32
N THR A 184 -4.20 12.44 7.17
CA THR A 184 -4.53 13.88 7.08
C THR A 184 -5.85 14.17 6.36
N GLY A 185 -6.38 13.24 5.59
CA GLY A 185 -7.53 13.44 4.71
C GLY A 185 -8.89 13.28 5.40
N ASP A 186 -9.21 14.09 6.40
CA ASP A 186 -10.42 13.94 7.20
C ASP A 186 -11.58 14.90 6.83
N PHE A 187 -11.37 15.80 5.89
CA PHE A 187 -12.33 16.84 5.49
C PHE A 187 -12.84 17.75 6.62
N SER A 188 -12.23 17.73 7.80
CA SER A 188 -12.64 18.56 8.95
C SER A 188 -12.70 20.04 8.61
N THR A 189 -11.73 20.54 7.85
CA THR A 189 -11.68 21.92 7.41
C THR A 189 -12.87 22.29 6.52
N LEU A 190 -13.27 21.42 5.59
CA LEU A 190 -14.44 21.65 4.72
C LEU A 190 -15.75 21.60 5.49
N ARG A 191 -15.88 20.64 6.41
CA ARG A 191 -17.05 20.53 7.30
C ARG A 191 -17.18 21.79 8.13
N ARG A 192 -16.10 22.25 8.74
CA ARG A 192 -16.08 23.47 9.53
C ARG A 192 -16.43 24.72 8.71
N ALA A 193 -15.89 24.83 7.49
CA ALA A 193 -16.23 25.91 6.58
C ALA A 193 -17.73 25.92 6.24
N ALA A 194 -18.33 24.76 5.97
CA ALA A 194 -19.76 24.63 5.72
C ALA A 194 -20.63 25.02 6.93
N ILE A 195 -20.20 24.66 8.15
CA ILE A 195 -20.88 25.10 9.39
C ILE A 195 -20.77 26.61 9.55
N ALA A 196 -19.58 27.19 9.30
CA ALA A 196 -19.37 28.63 9.42
C ALA A 196 -20.18 29.42 8.39
N ASP A 197 -20.33 28.92 7.17
CA ASP A 197 -21.16 29.51 6.12
C ASP A 197 -22.65 29.49 6.49
N ALA A 198 -23.13 28.38 7.04
CA ALA A 198 -24.52 28.18 7.39
C ALA A 198 -24.95 28.88 8.69
N LEU A 199 -24.11 28.90 9.72
CA LEU A 199 -24.45 29.27 11.11
C LEU A 199 -23.56 30.38 11.68
N GLY A 200 -22.55 30.85 10.95
CA GLY A 200 -21.58 31.82 11.39
C GLY A 200 -20.33 31.20 12.08
N ALA A 201 -19.23 31.96 12.06
CA ALA A 201 -17.94 31.48 12.57
C ALA A 201 -17.95 31.15 14.07
N GLU A 202 -18.70 31.90 14.89
CA GLU A 202 -18.84 31.64 16.33
C GLU A 202 -19.56 30.31 16.60
N ALA A 203 -20.60 30.01 15.82
CA ALA A 203 -21.30 28.72 15.93
C ALA A 203 -20.39 27.57 15.50
N ALA A 204 -19.60 27.75 14.45
CA ALA A 204 -18.63 26.75 14.00
C ALA A 204 -17.57 26.47 15.09
N GLU A 205 -17.07 27.48 15.81
CA GLU A 205 -16.12 27.29 16.92
C GLU A 205 -16.73 26.54 18.09
N ARG A 206 -18.00 26.76 18.39
CA ARG A 206 -18.70 26.04 19.45
C ARG A 206 -19.04 24.60 19.11
N ILE A 207 -19.41 24.32 17.86
CA ILE A 207 -19.82 23.00 17.37
C ILE A 207 -18.63 22.10 17.08
N ASP A 208 -17.60 22.66 16.46
CA ASP A 208 -16.39 21.97 16.02
C ASP A 208 -15.15 22.81 16.37
N PRO A 209 -14.80 22.90 17.68
CA PRO A 209 -13.69 23.73 18.14
C PRO A 209 -12.36 23.18 17.61
N ARG A 210 -11.47 24.06 17.14
CA ARG A 210 -10.12 23.69 16.71
C ARG A 210 -9.25 23.20 17.84
N ARG A 211 -9.53 23.67 19.03
CA ARG A 211 -8.78 23.36 20.24
C ARG A 211 -9.70 23.48 21.44
N LEU A 212 -9.61 22.53 22.35
CA LEU A 212 -10.30 22.61 23.62
C LEU A 212 -9.43 23.35 24.65
N ASP A 213 -10.05 24.07 25.58
CA ASP A 213 -9.33 24.88 26.58
C ASP A 213 -8.38 24.05 27.47
N HIS A 214 -8.66 22.75 27.61
CA HIS A 214 -7.83 21.80 28.36
C HIS A 214 -6.79 21.06 27.52
N ASP A 215 -6.71 21.31 26.18
CA ASP A 215 -5.72 20.68 25.33
C ASP A 215 -4.33 21.24 25.65
N SER A 216 -3.43 20.35 26.05
CA SER A 216 -2.01 20.68 26.21
C SER A 216 -1.26 20.30 24.93
N PRO A 217 -0.71 21.26 24.17
CA PRO A 217 0.05 20.93 22.97
C PRO A 217 1.33 20.18 23.32
N ILE A 218 1.58 19.07 22.64
CA ILE A 218 2.83 18.29 22.81
C ILE A 218 4.05 19.12 22.41
N LEU A 219 3.90 19.99 21.39
CA LEU A 219 4.95 20.92 20.98
C LEU A 219 4.54 22.34 21.40
N ARG A 220 5.37 23.01 22.19
CA ARG A 220 5.21 24.45 22.47
C ARG A 220 5.53 25.21 21.20
N SER A 221 4.66 26.12 20.77
CA SER A 221 4.98 27.02 19.67
C SER A 221 6.20 27.88 20.04
N ALA A 222 7.16 28.01 19.12
CA ALA A 222 8.37 28.79 19.32
C ALA A 222 8.10 30.28 19.67
N SER A 223 6.89 30.80 19.43
CA SER A 223 6.46 32.15 19.74
C SER A 223 6.21 32.42 21.23
N ALA A 224 6.20 31.39 22.09
CA ALA A 224 6.03 31.61 23.53
C ALA A 224 7.33 31.97 24.27
N ASN A 225 8.48 31.90 23.61
CA ASN A 225 9.80 32.17 24.21
C ASN A 225 10.37 33.56 23.88
N SER A 226 9.65 34.45 23.19
CA SER A 226 10.15 35.81 22.86
C SER A 226 9.73 36.90 23.88
N GLY A 227 9.20 36.51 25.03
CA GLY A 227 8.61 37.45 25.99
C GLY A 227 9.30 37.61 27.32
N GLU A 228 10.45 36.97 27.62
CA GLU A 228 11.20 37.18 28.86
C GLU A 228 12.69 37.43 28.63
N SER A 229 12.97 38.59 28.04
CA SER A 229 14.24 39.24 28.26
C SER A 229 14.01 40.26 29.39
N THR A 230 14.06 39.81 30.60
CA THR A 230 14.13 40.66 31.80
C THR A 230 15.43 41.43 31.81
N THR A 231 15.26 42.70 31.64
CA THR A 231 16.10 43.77 32.17
C THR A 231 16.30 43.57 33.67
N GLU A 232 17.46 43.16 34.11
CA GLU A 232 18.02 43.40 35.41
C GLU A 232 19.50 43.71 35.14
N GLY A 233 20.00 44.82 35.50
CA GLY A 233 19.84 45.71 36.58
C GLY A 233 21.25 46.22 36.82
N SER A 234 21.50 47.46 36.37
CA SER A 234 22.68 48.22 36.77
C SER A 234 22.51 48.54 38.25
N LEU A 235 23.40 48.10 39.06
CA LEU A 235 23.68 48.76 40.36
C LEU A 235 25.19 48.72 40.68
N GLY A 236 25.73 49.89 40.85
CA GLY A 236 26.78 50.23 41.76
C GLY A 236 28.17 50.16 41.23
#